data_c45a1062b1217f8acfc78a23178aa6de
#
_entry.id   c45a1062b1217f8acfc78a23178aa6de
#
_cell.length_a   1.000
_cell.length_b   1.000
_cell.length_c   1.000
_cell.angle_alpha   90.00
_cell.angle_beta   90.00
_cell.angle_gamma   90.00
#
_symmetry.space_group_name_H-M   'P 1'
#
loop_
_entity.id
_entity.type
_entity.pdbx_description
1 polymer ?
#
loop_
_entity_poly.entity_id
_entity_poly.type
_entity_poly.pdbx_seq_one_letter_code
_entity_poly.pdbx_strand_id
1 'polypeptide(L)'
;MRILTASALAACCAAASLAAFSESEPLQITNLSPLASLRAIPSQRSVETARGLSWAASATLSNHFTVEDRGEESLLLDGQTDALTLSFRYGLPKQWDVEVTVPWRHHSGGFTDNLISSWHGFFGLPDGNRDSYPTDALHYQLSQPAHDRHLLSSASGLGDIQVAMSRPLLAIDGGQLGISAGVKTASGQSSDWLGSGATDVYALLRFSGQQLGGWPLWWHGQVGGTRAGDSELLGPQQRRALWFAGLAGEWRFSPRWSVLVQYDGHSALLDGALEALSEPAGMLSMAVRWRPTSHWMIDAGFSEDVVVESAPDITFLLNARYVP
;
A
#
# COMPACT_ATOMS: atom_id res chain seq x y z
N MET A 1 -4.22 -27.62 -50.05
CA MET A 1 -3.01 -27.52 -49.24
C MET A 1 -2.71 -26.04 -48.85
N ARG A 2 -3.62 -25.35 -48.11
CA ARG A 2 -3.46 -23.93 -47.68
C ARG A 2 -4.27 -23.58 -46.45
N ILE A 3 -4.44 -24.48 -45.47
CA ILE A 3 -5.17 -24.20 -44.21
C ILE A 3 -4.32 -24.41 -42.94
N LEU A 4 -3.09 -24.91 -43.09
CA LEU A 4 -2.22 -25.23 -41.93
C LEU A 4 -1.27 -24.10 -41.49
N THR A 5 -1.23 -22.95 -42.17
CA THR A 5 -0.29 -21.86 -41.86
C THR A 5 -0.89 -20.74 -41.00
N ALA A 6 -2.22 -20.63 -40.90
CA ALA A 6 -2.87 -19.58 -40.11
C ALA A 6 -2.92 -19.90 -38.58
N SER A 7 -3.03 -21.20 -38.25
CA SER A 7 -3.13 -21.64 -36.87
C SER A 7 -1.80 -21.57 -36.12
N ALA A 8 -0.66 -21.70 -36.78
CA ALA A 8 0.66 -21.61 -36.20
C ALA A 8 1.07 -20.17 -35.86
N LEU A 9 0.63 -19.20 -36.65
CA LEU A 9 0.89 -17.76 -36.38
C LEU A 9 0.08 -17.24 -35.19
N ALA A 10 -1.18 -17.70 -35.06
CA ALA A 10 -2.04 -17.32 -33.92
C ALA A 10 -1.51 -17.90 -32.58
N ALA A 11 -0.95 -19.13 -32.59
CA ALA A 11 -0.36 -19.73 -31.42
C ALA A 11 0.98 -19.07 -31.01
N CYS A 12 1.80 -18.59 -31.97
CA CYS A 12 3.00 -17.83 -31.69
C CYS A 12 2.69 -16.43 -31.12
N CYS A 13 1.66 -15.76 -31.60
CA CYS A 13 1.25 -14.46 -31.04
C CYS A 13 0.68 -14.57 -29.63
N ALA A 14 -0.07 -15.65 -29.32
CA ALA A 14 -0.59 -15.89 -27.98
C ALA A 14 0.52 -16.27 -26.99
N ALA A 15 1.57 -16.99 -27.41
CA ALA A 15 2.71 -17.33 -26.58
C ALA A 15 3.63 -16.12 -26.31
N ALA A 16 3.77 -15.21 -27.27
CA ALA A 16 4.55 -13.99 -27.11
C ALA A 16 3.90 -12.98 -26.16
N SER A 17 2.56 -12.93 -26.09
CA SER A 17 1.83 -12.05 -25.16
C SER A 17 1.91 -12.54 -23.71
N LEU A 18 2.01 -13.84 -23.46
CA LEU A 18 2.16 -14.40 -22.10
C LEU A 18 3.55 -14.14 -21.47
N ALA A 19 4.60 -13.93 -22.27
CA ALA A 19 5.94 -13.65 -21.78
C ALA A 19 6.18 -12.17 -21.42
N ALA A 20 5.30 -11.27 -21.84
CA ALA A 20 5.50 -9.83 -21.71
C ALA A 20 4.95 -9.22 -20.40
N PHE A 21 4.14 -9.97 -19.63
CA PHE A 21 3.55 -9.50 -18.38
C PHE A 21 4.52 -9.45 -17.20
N SER A 22 5.61 -10.25 -17.20
CA SER A 22 6.56 -10.39 -16.08
C SER A 22 7.43 -9.14 -15.81
N GLU A 23 7.15 -8.03 -16.47
CA GLU A 23 8.04 -6.87 -16.46
C GLU A 23 7.48 -5.65 -15.72
N SER A 24 6.27 -5.68 -15.18
CA SER A 24 5.67 -4.56 -14.47
C SER A 24 4.99 -5.02 -13.18
N GLU A 25 5.23 -4.27 -12.12
CA GLU A 25 4.60 -4.45 -10.82
C GLU A 25 4.25 -3.07 -10.24
N PRO A 26 3.11 -2.90 -9.57
CA PRO A 26 2.81 -1.70 -8.81
C PRO A 26 3.84 -1.41 -7.72
N LEU A 27 3.81 -0.19 -7.18
CA LEU A 27 4.60 0.18 -6.01
C LEU A 27 4.13 -0.63 -4.79
N GLN A 28 5.07 -1.08 -3.98
CA GLN A 28 4.76 -1.73 -2.72
C GLN A 28 4.60 -0.65 -1.64
N ILE A 29 3.41 -0.12 -1.54
CA ILE A 29 3.04 0.92 -0.58
C ILE A 29 1.63 0.67 -0.05
N THR A 30 1.35 1.10 1.16
CA THR A 30 0.03 1.12 1.80
C THR A 30 -0.11 2.41 2.60
N ASN A 31 -1.31 2.72 3.08
CA ASN A 31 -1.50 3.81 4.02
C ASN A 31 -0.77 3.49 5.34
N LEU A 32 0.26 4.28 5.65
CA LEU A 32 1.11 4.13 6.84
C LEU A 32 0.67 5.05 8.00
N SER A 33 -0.48 5.73 7.89
CA SER A 33 -1.09 6.37 9.06
C SER A 33 -1.15 5.36 10.21
N PRO A 34 -0.77 5.74 11.44
CA PRO A 34 -0.67 4.82 12.57
C PRO A 34 -1.90 3.96 12.79
N LEU A 35 -3.10 4.48 12.47
CA LEU A 35 -4.37 3.76 12.64
C LEU A 35 -4.80 2.99 11.39
N ALA A 36 -4.61 3.55 10.19
CA ALA A 36 -4.97 2.88 8.93
C ALA A 36 -4.10 1.64 8.69
N SER A 37 -2.82 1.72 9.00
CA SER A 37 -1.86 0.63 8.84
C SER A 37 -2.17 -0.60 9.70
N LEU A 38 -3.05 -0.48 10.70
CA LEU A 38 -3.51 -1.59 11.53
C LEU A 38 -4.50 -2.51 10.81
N ARG A 39 -5.08 -2.07 9.70
CA ARG A 39 -6.09 -2.83 8.94
C ARG A 39 -5.46 -3.59 7.78
N ALA A 40 -6.07 -4.73 7.43
CA ALA A 40 -5.63 -5.51 6.28
C ALA A 40 -6.08 -4.85 4.97
N ILE A 41 -5.34 -3.83 4.55
CA ILE A 41 -5.46 -3.18 3.24
C ILE A 41 -4.19 -3.55 2.47
N PRO A 42 -4.23 -4.61 1.62
CA PRO A 42 -3.01 -5.09 0.96
C PRO A 42 -2.54 -4.11 -0.12
N SER A 43 -1.22 -3.97 -0.28
CA SER A 43 -0.65 -3.22 -1.39
C SER A 43 -1.05 -3.80 -2.74
N GLN A 44 -1.06 -2.96 -3.77
CA GLN A 44 -1.29 -3.42 -5.14
C GLN A 44 -0.16 -4.34 -5.60
N ARG A 45 -0.47 -5.26 -6.50
CA ARG A 45 0.50 -6.06 -7.25
C ARG A 45 -0.11 -6.58 -8.56
N SER A 46 0.74 -7.08 -9.44
CA SER A 46 0.31 -7.70 -10.69
C SER A 46 -0.48 -8.98 -10.48
N VAL A 47 -1.24 -9.37 -11.50
CA VAL A 47 -1.99 -10.65 -11.54
C VAL A 47 -1.07 -11.85 -11.75
N GLU A 48 0.15 -11.64 -12.23
CA GLU A 48 1.05 -12.72 -12.59
C GLU A 48 1.38 -13.64 -11.41
N THR A 49 1.43 -14.95 -11.70
CA THR A 49 1.91 -15.97 -10.76
C THR A 49 3.44 -15.93 -10.68
N ALA A 50 3.99 -15.98 -9.48
CA ALA A 50 5.43 -16.10 -9.30
C ALA A 50 6.00 -17.36 -9.98
N ARG A 51 7.13 -17.25 -10.66
CA ARG A 51 7.81 -18.38 -11.33
C ARG A 51 8.77 -19.14 -10.43
N GLY A 52 8.77 -18.85 -9.14
CA GLY A 52 9.66 -19.41 -8.14
C GLY A 52 9.57 -18.55 -6.90
N LEU A 53 10.65 -18.40 -6.15
CA LEU A 53 10.72 -17.49 -5.03
C LEU A 53 11.11 -16.10 -5.53
N SER A 54 10.16 -15.16 -5.50
CA SER A 54 10.44 -13.73 -5.61
C SER A 54 10.35 -13.08 -4.23
N TRP A 55 11.05 -11.97 -4.05
CA TRP A 55 10.97 -11.21 -2.81
C TRP A 55 11.09 -9.72 -3.08
N ALA A 56 10.58 -8.93 -2.16
CA ALA A 56 10.69 -7.49 -2.19
C ALA A 56 10.97 -6.94 -0.79
N ALA A 57 11.71 -5.85 -0.74
CA ALA A 57 11.93 -5.04 0.44
C ALA A 57 11.50 -3.60 0.15
N SER A 58 10.63 -3.06 0.99
CA SER A 58 10.16 -1.67 0.93
C SER A 58 10.59 -0.96 2.20
N ALA A 59 11.41 0.06 2.07
CA ALA A 59 11.73 1.00 3.14
C ALA A 59 10.90 2.28 2.91
N THR A 60 10.18 2.71 3.93
CA THR A 60 9.34 3.90 3.90
C THR A 60 9.58 4.77 5.13
N LEU A 61 9.45 6.07 4.93
CA LEU A 61 9.51 7.09 5.95
C LEU A 61 8.26 7.96 5.79
N SER A 62 7.37 7.94 6.77
CA SER A 62 6.08 8.62 6.74
C SER A 62 5.97 9.62 7.87
N ASN A 63 5.71 10.86 7.54
CA ASN A 63 5.40 11.90 8.51
C ASN A 63 3.89 12.05 8.66
N HIS A 64 3.44 12.28 9.87
CA HIS A 64 2.04 12.44 10.24
C HIS A 64 1.85 13.71 11.03
N PHE A 65 0.90 14.51 10.61
CA PHE A 65 0.40 15.63 11.40
C PHE A 65 -1.09 15.79 11.16
N THR A 66 -1.92 15.32 12.08
CA THR A 66 -3.38 15.44 12.04
C THR A 66 -3.88 15.83 13.40
N VAL A 67 -4.63 16.91 13.49
CA VAL A 67 -5.23 17.41 14.74
C VAL A 67 -6.71 17.63 14.53
N GLU A 68 -7.54 16.92 15.25
CA GLU A 68 -8.97 17.02 15.16
C GLU A 68 -9.62 16.93 16.54
N ASP A 69 -10.53 17.85 16.85
CA ASP A 69 -11.32 17.88 18.09
C ASP A 69 -12.81 18.06 17.72
N ARG A 70 -13.61 17.08 18.11
CA ARG A 70 -15.05 17.02 17.86
C ARG A 70 -15.82 16.80 19.18
N GLY A 71 -15.45 17.48 20.24
CA GLY A 71 -16.09 17.44 21.54
C GLY A 71 -15.73 16.21 22.36
N GLU A 72 -16.50 15.11 22.27
CA GLU A 72 -16.17 13.88 23.00
C GLU A 72 -15.16 12.98 22.25
N GLU A 73 -14.79 13.35 21.04
CA GLU A 73 -13.81 12.63 20.21
C GLU A 73 -12.68 13.57 19.85
N SER A 74 -11.44 13.10 19.96
CA SER A 74 -10.26 13.83 19.49
C SER A 74 -9.21 12.92 18.91
N LEU A 75 -8.48 13.44 17.92
CA LEU A 75 -7.36 12.79 17.27
C LEU A 75 -6.17 13.73 17.26
N LEU A 76 -5.02 13.23 17.68
CA LEU A 76 -3.73 13.86 17.47
C LEU A 76 -2.77 12.79 16.94
N LEU A 77 -2.30 12.97 15.73
CA LEU A 77 -1.24 12.17 15.14
C LEU A 77 -0.10 13.12 14.77
N ASP A 78 0.87 13.26 15.66
CA ASP A 78 2.07 14.06 15.46
C ASP A 78 3.29 13.17 15.62
N GLY A 79 4.06 12.96 14.52
CA GLY A 79 5.23 12.10 14.53
C GLY A 79 5.56 11.45 13.20
N GLN A 80 6.49 10.50 13.27
CA GLN A 80 7.00 9.78 12.11
C GLN A 80 6.88 8.26 12.30
N THR A 81 6.51 7.58 11.23
CA THR A 81 6.57 6.12 11.13
C THR A 81 7.56 5.70 10.06
N ASP A 82 8.66 5.06 10.48
CA ASP A 82 9.55 4.37 9.57
C ASP A 82 9.12 2.91 9.46
N ALA A 83 9.08 2.36 8.25
CA ALA A 83 8.78 0.95 8.09
C ALA A 83 9.73 0.25 7.11
N LEU A 84 10.06 -0.99 7.45
CA LEU A 84 10.70 -1.95 6.54
C LEU A 84 9.74 -3.12 6.34
N THR A 85 9.24 -3.27 5.12
CA THR A 85 8.31 -4.36 4.78
C THR A 85 9.01 -5.35 3.87
N LEU A 86 9.09 -6.60 4.32
CA LEU A 86 9.60 -7.71 3.52
C LEU A 86 8.43 -8.53 2.99
N SER A 87 8.41 -8.82 1.69
CA SER A 87 7.43 -9.69 1.05
C SER A 87 8.14 -10.83 0.34
N PHE A 88 7.66 -12.04 0.59
CA PHE A 88 8.13 -13.27 -0.04
C PHE A 88 6.98 -13.91 -0.77
N ARG A 89 7.15 -14.19 -2.05
CA ARG A 89 6.12 -14.78 -2.90
C ARG A 89 6.64 -16.01 -3.60
N TYR A 90 5.91 -17.11 -3.51
CA TYR A 90 6.30 -18.39 -4.09
C TYR A 90 5.21 -18.97 -4.99
N GLY A 91 5.59 -19.31 -6.22
CA GLY A 91 4.71 -19.93 -7.19
C GLY A 91 4.43 -21.39 -6.88
N LEU A 92 3.15 -21.74 -6.90
CA LEU A 92 2.62 -23.07 -6.65
C LEU A 92 2.07 -23.69 -7.94
N PRO A 93 1.83 -25.02 -8.01
CA PRO A 93 1.17 -25.65 -9.15
C PRO A 93 -0.19 -25.02 -9.46
N LYS A 94 -0.64 -25.17 -10.74
CA LYS A 94 -1.95 -24.68 -11.25
C LYS A 94 -2.10 -23.15 -11.17
N GLN A 95 -1.01 -22.43 -11.33
CA GLN A 95 -0.97 -20.96 -11.34
C GLN A 95 -1.41 -20.32 -10.00
N TRP A 96 -1.28 -21.02 -8.90
CA TRP A 96 -1.39 -20.41 -7.59
C TRP A 96 -0.07 -19.81 -7.16
N ASP A 97 -0.11 -18.82 -6.32
CA ASP A 97 1.01 -18.39 -5.50
C ASP A 97 0.58 -18.07 -4.07
N VAL A 98 1.53 -18.15 -3.17
CA VAL A 98 1.41 -17.72 -1.78
C VAL A 98 2.38 -16.58 -1.55
N GLU A 99 1.93 -15.59 -0.79
CA GLU A 99 2.72 -14.44 -0.38
C GLU A 99 2.67 -14.28 1.14
N VAL A 100 3.82 -13.99 1.72
CA VAL A 100 3.97 -13.62 3.14
C VAL A 100 4.57 -12.23 3.20
N THR A 101 3.90 -11.31 3.90
CA THR A 101 4.36 -9.94 4.11
C THR A 101 4.62 -9.71 5.59
N VAL A 102 5.83 -9.28 5.91
CA VAL A 102 6.34 -9.07 7.28
C VAL A 102 6.75 -7.61 7.42
N PRO A 103 5.93 -6.76 8.06
CA PRO A 103 6.29 -5.38 8.33
C PRO A 103 7.06 -5.29 9.66
N TRP A 104 8.12 -4.49 9.67
CA TRP A 104 8.73 -3.95 10.88
C TRP A 104 8.50 -2.45 10.89
N ARG A 105 8.15 -1.88 12.05
CA ARG A 105 7.81 -0.47 12.19
C ARG A 105 8.58 0.18 13.33
N HIS A 106 8.80 1.47 13.20
CA HIS A 106 9.36 2.32 14.22
C HIS A 106 8.58 3.65 14.25
N HIS A 107 7.91 3.91 15.36
CA HIS A 107 7.24 5.18 15.64
C HIS A 107 8.18 6.05 16.47
N SER A 108 8.36 7.31 16.07
CA SER A 108 9.23 8.29 16.76
C SER A 108 8.76 9.71 16.46
N GLY A 109 9.36 10.72 17.09
CA GLY A 109 9.16 12.11 16.69
C GLY A 109 9.73 12.42 15.30
N GLY A 110 10.68 11.62 14.85
CA GLY A 110 11.26 11.78 13.52
C GLY A 110 12.30 12.91 13.44
N PHE A 111 12.49 13.38 12.21
CA PHE A 111 13.44 14.48 11.88
C PHE A 111 12.99 15.25 10.62
N THR A 112 11.77 15.00 10.15
CA THR A 112 11.32 15.51 8.84
C THR A 112 10.48 16.78 8.94
N ASP A 113 10.06 17.22 10.11
CA ASP A 113 9.17 18.36 10.29
C ASP A 113 9.70 19.63 9.64
N ASN A 114 10.97 19.97 9.87
CA ASN A 114 11.60 21.14 9.25
C ASN A 114 11.68 21.03 7.72
N LEU A 115 11.86 19.84 7.17
CA LEU A 115 11.87 19.59 5.73
C LEU A 115 10.48 19.83 5.15
N ILE A 116 9.44 19.31 5.83
CA ILE A 116 8.05 19.42 5.38
C ILE A 116 7.56 20.87 5.48
N SER A 117 7.79 21.56 6.61
CA SER A 117 7.45 22.98 6.75
C SER A 117 8.14 23.84 5.68
N SER A 118 9.41 23.55 5.36
CA SER A 118 10.13 24.23 4.28
C SER A 118 9.52 23.94 2.90
N TRP A 119 9.07 22.71 2.66
CA TRP A 119 8.40 22.29 1.43
C TRP A 119 7.03 22.97 1.28
N HIS A 120 6.20 22.94 2.33
CA HIS A 120 4.90 23.61 2.35
C HIS A 120 5.07 25.12 2.12
N GLY A 121 6.03 25.77 2.81
CA GLY A 121 6.33 27.17 2.61
C GLY A 121 6.78 27.52 1.19
N PHE A 122 7.57 26.65 0.55
CA PHE A 122 8.04 26.86 -0.84
C PHE A 122 6.89 26.75 -1.86
N PHE A 123 5.98 25.80 -1.69
CA PHE A 123 4.85 25.60 -2.61
C PHE A 123 3.57 26.36 -2.22
N GLY A 124 3.55 27.03 -1.06
CA GLY A 124 2.37 27.72 -0.55
C GLY A 124 1.25 26.77 -0.10
N LEU A 125 1.62 25.59 0.37
CA LEU A 125 0.67 24.58 0.87
C LEU A 125 0.24 24.92 2.30
N PRO A 126 -0.98 24.53 2.73
CA PRO A 126 -1.44 24.71 4.11
C PRO A 126 -0.52 23.98 5.09
N ASP A 127 -0.24 24.59 6.23
CA ASP A 127 0.66 24.04 7.27
C ASP A 127 -0.08 23.30 8.38
N GLY A 128 -1.42 23.18 8.27
CA GLY A 128 -2.27 22.42 9.21
C GLY A 128 -2.16 22.85 10.68
N ASN A 129 -1.66 24.06 10.96
CA ASN A 129 -1.34 24.56 12.29
C ASN A 129 -0.18 23.83 13.01
N ARG A 130 0.70 23.16 12.26
CA ARG A 130 1.89 22.43 12.74
C ARG A 130 2.81 23.32 13.59
N ASP A 131 2.97 24.59 13.24
CA ASP A 131 3.80 25.57 13.97
C ASP A 131 3.39 25.77 15.44
N SER A 132 2.20 25.34 15.84
CA SER A 132 1.72 25.40 17.21
C SER A 132 2.12 24.21 18.06
N TYR A 133 2.79 23.21 17.48
CA TYR A 133 3.21 21.97 18.12
C TYR A 133 4.74 21.86 18.17
N PRO A 134 5.32 21.12 19.13
CA PRO A 134 6.76 20.88 19.19
C PRO A 134 7.24 20.12 17.95
N THR A 135 8.32 20.55 17.32
CA THR A 135 8.97 19.83 16.22
C THR A 135 9.59 18.52 16.69
N ASP A 136 9.61 17.52 15.81
CA ASP A 136 10.22 16.20 16.04
C ASP A 136 9.68 15.51 17.32
N ALA A 137 8.40 15.75 17.63
CA ALA A 137 7.70 15.13 18.76
C ALA A 137 6.95 13.86 18.34
N LEU A 138 6.74 12.94 19.27
CA LEU A 138 5.83 11.82 19.11
C LEU A 138 4.63 11.99 20.02
N HIS A 139 3.47 12.20 19.44
CA HIS A 139 2.22 12.25 20.15
C HIS A 139 1.10 11.65 19.29
N TYR A 140 0.86 10.34 19.44
CA TYR A 140 -0.33 9.72 18.84
C TYR A 140 -1.37 9.54 19.92
N GLN A 141 -2.56 10.06 19.69
CA GLN A 141 -3.70 9.96 20.60
C GLN A 141 -5.00 9.77 19.80
N LEU A 142 -5.82 8.83 20.25
CA LEU A 142 -7.19 8.62 19.82
C LEU A 142 -8.07 8.59 21.06
N SER A 143 -8.93 9.59 21.22
CA SER A 143 -9.93 9.66 22.28
C SER A 143 -11.33 9.54 21.72
N GLN A 144 -12.13 8.67 22.32
CA GLN A 144 -13.53 8.41 22.02
C GLN A 144 -14.30 8.24 23.33
N PRO A 145 -15.64 8.31 23.38
CA PRO A 145 -16.39 8.05 24.60
C PRO A 145 -16.00 6.72 25.25
N ALA A 146 -15.50 6.79 26.51
CA ALA A 146 -15.00 5.66 27.30
C ALA A 146 -13.82 4.88 26.68
N HIS A 147 -13.12 5.46 25.72
CA HIS A 147 -11.98 4.83 25.06
C HIS A 147 -10.89 5.89 24.78
N ASP A 148 -9.73 5.76 25.40
CA ASP A 148 -8.58 6.64 25.23
C ASP A 148 -7.32 5.81 25.00
N ARG A 149 -6.58 6.14 23.94
CA ARG A 149 -5.33 5.48 23.56
C ARG A 149 -4.29 6.52 23.16
N HIS A 150 -3.08 6.35 23.66
CA HIS A 150 -1.97 7.24 23.32
C HIS A 150 -0.65 6.48 23.22
N LEU A 151 0.26 7.02 22.40
CA LEU A 151 1.65 6.63 22.29
C LEU A 151 2.50 7.90 22.35
N LEU A 152 3.26 8.07 23.44
CA LEU A 152 4.04 9.28 23.75
C LEU A 152 5.55 9.02 23.78
N SER A 153 5.96 7.78 23.54
CA SER A 153 7.38 7.38 23.52
C SER A 153 7.64 6.48 22.33
N SER A 154 8.83 6.58 21.77
CA SER A 154 9.22 5.78 20.60
C SER A 154 9.02 4.29 20.84
N ALA A 155 8.47 3.62 19.84
CA ALA A 155 8.20 2.19 19.87
C ALA A 155 8.66 1.55 18.55
N SER A 156 9.18 0.34 18.61
CA SER A 156 9.58 -0.39 17.40
C SER A 156 9.42 -1.89 17.54
N GLY A 157 9.09 -2.55 16.45
CA GLY A 157 8.92 -4.00 16.41
C GLY A 157 8.22 -4.50 15.16
N LEU A 158 7.88 -5.78 15.19
CA LEU A 158 7.09 -6.40 14.13
C LEU A 158 5.66 -5.87 14.16
N GLY A 159 5.13 -5.57 13.00
CA GLY A 159 3.71 -5.33 12.80
C GLY A 159 2.92 -6.61 12.55
N ASP A 160 1.68 -6.46 12.11
CA ASP A 160 0.81 -7.60 11.80
C ASP A 160 1.24 -8.27 10.48
N ILE A 161 1.63 -9.54 10.58
CA ILE A 161 2.04 -10.35 9.42
C ILE A 161 0.82 -10.68 8.56
N GLN A 162 0.98 -10.61 7.24
CA GLN A 162 -0.07 -10.99 6.30
C GLN A 162 0.35 -12.20 5.48
N VAL A 163 -0.61 -13.09 5.21
CA VAL A 163 -0.46 -14.23 4.32
C VAL A 163 -1.59 -14.21 3.31
N ALA A 164 -1.26 -14.33 2.02
CA ALA A 164 -2.22 -14.31 0.94
C ALA A 164 -1.99 -15.45 -0.04
N MET A 165 -3.06 -15.90 -0.68
CA MET A 165 -3.03 -16.76 -1.85
C MET A 165 -3.68 -16.06 -3.04
N SER A 166 -3.12 -16.28 -4.22
CA SER A 166 -3.60 -15.62 -5.44
C SER A 166 -3.48 -16.52 -6.64
N ARG A 167 -4.30 -16.23 -7.65
CA ARG A 167 -4.18 -16.85 -8.97
C ARG A 167 -4.80 -15.99 -10.07
N PRO A 168 -4.31 -16.06 -11.30
CA PRO A 168 -5.04 -15.59 -12.47
C PRO A 168 -6.36 -16.38 -12.63
N LEU A 169 -7.42 -15.70 -13.05
CA LEU A 169 -8.72 -16.32 -13.34
C LEU A 169 -8.94 -16.45 -14.84
N LEU A 170 -8.76 -15.35 -15.57
CA LEU A 170 -9.01 -15.31 -17.01
C LEU A 170 -8.14 -14.24 -17.70
N ALA A 171 -7.81 -14.49 -18.95
CA ALA A 171 -7.26 -13.49 -19.84
C ALA A 171 -8.39 -12.61 -20.37
N ILE A 172 -8.14 -11.31 -20.44
CA ILE A 172 -9.01 -10.30 -21.07
C ILE A 172 -8.23 -9.62 -22.19
N ASP A 173 -8.90 -8.85 -23.03
CA ASP A 173 -8.22 -8.13 -24.11
C ASP A 173 -7.17 -7.16 -23.54
N GLY A 174 -5.91 -7.35 -23.91
CA GLY A 174 -4.77 -6.56 -23.43
C GLY A 174 -4.37 -6.79 -21.96
N GLY A 175 -4.91 -7.84 -21.28
CA GLY A 175 -4.61 -8.03 -19.86
C GLY A 175 -5.06 -9.36 -19.25
N GLN A 176 -5.07 -9.37 -17.93
CA GLN A 176 -5.51 -10.50 -17.11
C GLN A 176 -6.31 -10.02 -15.90
N LEU A 177 -7.30 -10.82 -15.51
CA LEU A 177 -8.02 -10.72 -14.25
C LEU A 177 -7.55 -11.84 -13.32
N GLY A 178 -7.38 -11.54 -12.04
CA GLY A 178 -7.01 -12.48 -11.00
C GLY A 178 -7.77 -12.26 -9.70
N ILE A 179 -7.67 -13.22 -8.80
CA ILE A 179 -8.25 -13.17 -7.47
C ILE A 179 -7.17 -13.37 -6.42
N SER A 180 -7.33 -12.73 -5.28
CA SER A 180 -6.52 -12.96 -4.07
C SER A 180 -7.42 -13.02 -2.85
N ALA A 181 -6.99 -13.80 -1.88
CA ALA A 181 -7.56 -13.79 -0.53
C ALA A 181 -6.44 -13.94 0.49
N GLY A 182 -6.57 -13.31 1.63
CA GLY A 182 -5.52 -13.32 2.64
C GLY A 182 -6.03 -13.06 4.05
N VAL A 183 -5.13 -13.24 4.99
CA VAL A 183 -5.32 -13.01 6.41
C VAL A 183 -4.18 -12.15 6.95
N LYS A 184 -4.52 -11.17 7.79
CA LYS A 184 -3.61 -10.42 8.64
C LYS A 184 -3.73 -10.97 10.05
N THR A 185 -2.61 -11.38 10.64
CA THR A 185 -2.57 -11.93 11.99
C THR A 185 -2.42 -10.83 13.02
N ALA A 186 -2.73 -11.11 14.27
CA ALA A 186 -2.49 -10.22 15.42
C ALA A 186 -1.06 -10.42 15.97
N SER A 187 -0.05 -10.24 15.15
CA SER A 187 1.35 -10.49 15.54
C SER A 187 2.07 -9.27 16.07
N GLY A 188 1.61 -8.07 15.74
CA GLY A 188 2.17 -6.82 16.23
C GLY A 188 1.67 -6.46 17.64
N GLN A 189 2.50 -5.72 18.39
CA GLN A 189 2.15 -5.26 19.73
C GLN A 189 1.15 -4.10 19.65
N SER A 190 -0.09 -4.30 20.12
CA SER A 190 -1.14 -3.29 20.04
C SER A 190 -0.92 -2.11 21.00
N SER A 191 -0.34 -2.31 22.18
CA SER A 191 0.01 -1.23 23.12
C SER A 191 0.98 -0.22 22.52
N ASP A 192 1.80 -0.65 21.58
CA ASP A 192 2.86 0.14 20.94
C ASP A 192 2.44 0.63 19.54
N TRP A 193 1.16 0.46 19.20
CA TRP A 193 0.57 0.81 17.89
C TRP A 193 1.20 0.09 16.69
N LEU A 194 1.92 -1.00 16.92
CA LEU A 194 2.59 -1.80 15.89
C LEU A 194 1.66 -2.79 15.20
N GLY A 195 0.57 -3.16 15.86
CA GLY A 195 -0.45 -4.09 15.37
C GLY A 195 -1.83 -3.79 15.94
N SER A 196 -2.87 -4.35 15.31
CA SER A 196 -4.26 -4.11 15.72
C SER A 196 -4.69 -4.92 16.95
N GLY A 197 -3.92 -5.94 17.34
CA GLY A 197 -4.35 -6.95 18.32
C GLY A 197 -5.46 -7.89 17.80
N ALA A 198 -5.83 -7.79 16.51
CA ALA A 198 -6.93 -8.53 15.91
C ALA A 198 -6.55 -9.16 14.57
N THR A 199 -7.25 -10.23 14.20
CA THR A 199 -7.12 -10.90 12.91
C THR A 199 -8.12 -10.33 11.92
N ASP A 200 -7.65 -9.89 10.76
CA ASP A 200 -8.47 -9.46 9.64
C ASP A 200 -8.40 -10.48 8.50
N VAL A 201 -9.48 -10.62 7.73
CA VAL A 201 -9.50 -11.42 6.50
C VAL A 201 -9.93 -10.53 5.33
N TYR A 202 -9.33 -10.74 4.15
CA TYR A 202 -9.67 -9.97 2.98
C TYR A 202 -9.74 -10.81 1.71
N ALA A 203 -10.48 -10.30 0.73
CA ALA A 203 -10.52 -10.85 -0.63
C ALA A 203 -10.60 -9.71 -1.64
N LEU A 204 -10.00 -9.91 -2.81
CA LEU A 204 -9.95 -8.88 -3.85
C LEU A 204 -9.83 -9.47 -5.26
N LEU A 205 -10.26 -8.67 -6.23
CA LEU A 205 -9.96 -8.85 -7.64
C LEU A 205 -8.77 -7.96 -8.00
N ARG A 206 -7.91 -8.48 -8.89
CA ARG A 206 -6.79 -7.75 -9.50
C ARG A 206 -6.88 -7.80 -10.99
N PHE A 207 -6.43 -6.73 -11.64
CA PHE A 207 -6.25 -6.70 -13.08
C PHE A 207 -4.88 -6.12 -13.42
N SER A 208 -4.30 -6.64 -14.50
CA SER A 208 -3.04 -6.15 -15.04
C SER A 208 -3.10 -6.22 -16.55
N GLY A 209 -2.53 -5.21 -17.19
CA GLY A 209 -2.47 -5.15 -18.64
C GLY A 209 -1.32 -4.31 -19.14
N GLN A 210 -1.14 -4.28 -20.45
CA GLN A 210 -0.06 -3.57 -21.12
C GLN A 210 -0.53 -2.94 -22.43
N GLN A 211 0.30 -2.01 -22.94
CA GLN A 211 0.11 -1.37 -24.24
C GLN A 211 -1.26 -0.68 -24.38
N LEU A 212 -1.67 0.06 -23.36
CA LEU A 212 -2.91 0.81 -23.42
C LEU A 212 -2.87 1.82 -24.57
N GLY A 213 -3.75 1.64 -25.56
CA GLY A 213 -3.79 2.51 -26.75
C GLY A 213 -2.54 2.48 -27.62
N GLY A 214 -1.71 1.43 -27.56
CA GLY A 214 -0.45 1.31 -28.31
C GLY A 214 0.74 2.03 -27.69
N TRP A 215 0.57 2.66 -26.53
CA TRP A 215 1.64 3.26 -25.76
C TRP A 215 2.40 2.22 -24.92
N PRO A 216 3.69 2.41 -24.60
CA PRO A 216 4.45 1.55 -23.70
C PRO A 216 4.02 1.78 -22.23
N LEU A 217 2.74 1.61 -21.98
CA LEU A 217 2.07 1.82 -20.69
C LEU A 217 1.58 0.47 -20.17
N TRP A 218 2.07 0.08 -19.00
CA TRP A 218 1.53 -1.00 -18.18
C TRP A 218 0.56 -0.44 -17.17
N TRP A 219 -0.50 -1.15 -16.90
CA TRP A 219 -1.51 -0.73 -15.96
C TRP A 219 -1.94 -1.88 -15.05
N HIS A 220 -2.25 -1.54 -13.83
CA HIS A 220 -2.69 -2.46 -12.81
C HIS A 220 -3.85 -1.85 -12.04
N GLY A 221 -4.63 -2.69 -11.39
CA GLY A 221 -5.65 -2.25 -10.48
C GLY A 221 -6.07 -3.36 -9.54
N GLN A 222 -6.72 -2.95 -8.47
CA GLN A 222 -7.35 -3.85 -7.52
C GLN A 222 -8.62 -3.24 -6.95
N VAL A 223 -9.53 -4.12 -6.55
CA VAL A 223 -10.71 -3.76 -5.76
C VAL A 223 -11.05 -4.92 -4.84
N GLY A 224 -11.33 -4.64 -3.59
CA GLY A 224 -11.59 -5.67 -2.61
C GLY A 224 -12.23 -5.19 -1.34
N GLY A 225 -12.37 -6.09 -0.40
CA GLY A 225 -12.89 -5.81 0.92
C GLY A 225 -12.20 -6.60 2.00
N THR A 226 -12.23 -6.03 3.19
CA THR A 226 -11.70 -6.60 4.42
C THR A 226 -12.82 -6.77 5.44
N ARG A 227 -12.86 -7.94 6.05
CA ARG A 227 -13.58 -8.17 7.31
C ARG A 227 -12.56 -8.05 8.44
N ALA A 228 -12.59 -6.93 9.12
CA ALA A 228 -11.69 -6.61 10.21
C ALA A 228 -12.15 -7.24 11.53
N GLY A 229 -11.19 -7.72 12.32
CA GLY A 229 -11.42 -8.13 13.70
C GLY A 229 -11.53 -6.94 14.65
N ASP A 230 -11.90 -7.21 15.89
CA ASP A 230 -12.07 -6.19 16.92
C ASP A 230 -10.69 -5.77 17.46
N SER A 231 -10.30 -4.55 17.13
CA SER A 231 -9.06 -3.95 17.62
C SER A 231 -9.33 -3.18 18.91
N GLU A 232 -8.62 -3.51 19.97
CA GLU A 232 -8.68 -2.75 21.21
C GLU A 232 -8.15 -1.31 21.05
N LEU A 233 -7.33 -1.06 20.05
CA LEU A 233 -6.74 0.25 19.80
C LEU A 233 -7.74 1.18 19.12
N LEU A 234 -8.54 0.68 18.16
CA LEU A 234 -9.51 1.47 17.41
C LEU A 234 -10.85 1.68 18.13
N GLY A 235 -11.08 0.95 19.22
CA GLY A 235 -12.24 1.13 20.07
C GLY A 235 -13.58 0.68 19.48
N PRO A 236 -14.69 1.04 20.13
CA PRO A 236 -16.02 0.51 19.79
C PRO A 236 -16.59 1.07 18.48
N GLN A 237 -16.14 2.23 18.02
CA GLN A 237 -16.61 2.87 16.79
C GLN A 237 -15.95 2.32 15.53
N GLN A 238 -15.08 1.31 15.63
CA GLN A 238 -14.36 0.73 14.50
C GLN A 238 -15.32 0.07 13.49
N ARG A 239 -15.09 0.34 12.20
CA ARG A 239 -15.75 -0.39 11.12
C ARG A 239 -15.14 -1.76 10.95
N ARG A 240 -16.01 -2.78 10.83
CA ARG A 240 -15.58 -4.18 10.61
C ARG A 240 -15.60 -4.58 9.13
N ALA A 241 -16.27 -3.85 8.29
CA ALA A 241 -16.33 -4.07 6.86
C ALA A 241 -15.70 -2.86 6.16
N LEU A 242 -14.58 -3.08 5.49
CA LEU A 242 -13.84 -2.05 4.76
C LEU A 242 -13.80 -2.44 3.29
N TRP A 243 -13.88 -1.46 2.40
CA TRP A 243 -13.51 -1.63 1.00
C TRP A 243 -12.18 -0.94 0.72
N PHE A 244 -11.48 -1.38 -0.31
CA PHE A 244 -10.32 -0.72 -0.85
C PHE A 244 -10.25 -0.90 -2.36
N ALA A 245 -9.64 0.07 -3.03
CA ALA A 245 -9.43 0.06 -4.46
C ALA A 245 -8.14 0.80 -4.80
N GLY A 246 -7.53 0.46 -5.94
CA GLY A 246 -6.36 1.15 -6.43
C GLY A 246 -6.14 0.96 -7.92
N LEU A 247 -5.42 1.91 -8.51
CA LEU A 247 -4.98 1.91 -9.90
C LEU A 247 -3.51 2.32 -9.96
N ALA A 248 -2.75 1.67 -10.83
CA ALA A 248 -1.35 2.01 -11.07
C ALA A 248 -1.05 1.99 -12.56
N GLY A 249 -0.22 2.95 -12.99
CA GLY A 249 0.32 3.04 -14.33
C GLY A 249 1.84 3.10 -14.31
N GLU A 250 2.50 2.35 -15.18
CA GLU A 250 3.93 2.42 -15.41
C GLU A 250 4.20 2.81 -16.85
N TRP A 251 4.81 3.96 -17.06
CA TRP A 251 5.28 4.41 -18.37
C TRP A 251 6.78 4.14 -18.51
N ARG A 252 7.11 3.20 -19.43
CA ARG A 252 8.50 2.84 -19.71
C ARG A 252 9.05 3.67 -20.85
N PHE A 253 9.81 4.72 -20.51
CA PHE A 253 10.44 5.60 -21.49
C PHE A 253 11.81 5.10 -21.98
N SER A 254 12.37 4.09 -21.32
CA SER A 254 13.57 3.37 -21.78
C SER A 254 13.57 1.92 -21.29
N PRO A 255 14.44 1.04 -21.83
CA PRO A 255 14.51 -0.36 -21.37
C PRO A 255 14.81 -0.53 -19.87
N ARG A 256 15.47 0.45 -19.24
CA ARG A 256 15.88 0.39 -17.83
C ARG A 256 15.11 1.34 -16.92
N TRP A 257 14.39 2.31 -17.47
CA TRP A 257 13.79 3.38 -16.68
C TRP A 257 12.31 3.54 -16.99
N SER A 258 11.53 3.72 -15.95
CA SER A 258 10.09 4.00 -16.02
C SER A 258 9.71 5.04 -14.98
N VAL A 259 8.57 5.68 -15.21
CA VAL A 259 7.84 6.45 -14.20
C VAL A 259 6.59 5.68 -13.83
N LEU A 260 6.28 5.65 -12.55
CA LEU A 260 5.07 5.05 -12.00
C LEU A 260 4.22 6.13 -11.35
N VAL A 261 2.91 6.00 -11.54
CA VAL A 261 1.89 6.76 -10.82
C VAL A 261 0.88 5.74 -10.29
N GLN A 262 0.55 5.83 -9.02
CA GLN A 262 -0.35 4.89 -8.36
C GLN A 262 -1.30 5.63 -7.43
N TYR A 263 -2.57 5.29 -7.50
CA TYR A 263 -3.60 5.73 -6.57
C TYR A 263 -4.07 4.55 -5.74
N ASP A 264 -4.19 4.75 -4.43
CA ASP A 264 -4.76 3.79 -3.48
C ASP A 264 -5.79 4.49 -2.61
N GLY A 265 -6.96 3.88 -2.44
CA GLY A 265 -8.01 4.40 -1.60
C GLY A 265 -8.69 3.31 -0.79
N HIS A 266 -9.25 3.68 0.34
CA HIS A 266 -10.03 2.80 1.21
C HIS A 266 -11.17 3.53 1.90
N SER A 267 -12.13 2.75 2.42
CA SER A 267 -13.24 3.28 3.21
C SER A 267 -12.76 3.83 4.55
N ALA A 268 -13.62 4.62 5.17
CA ALA A 268 -13.48 5.03 6.56
C ALA A 268 -13.15 3.85 7.50
N LEU A 269 -12.41 4.14 8.56
CA LEU A 269 -11.98 3.14 9.56
C LEU A 269 -12.93 3.10 10.76
N LEU A 270 -13.57 4.23 11.06
CA LEU A 270 -14.46 4.42 12.20
C LEU A 270 -15.85 4.92 11.76
N ASP A 271 -16.83 4.75 12.63
CA ASP A 271 -18.13 5.39 12.58
C ASP A 271 -18.16 6.45 13.72
N GLY A 272 -17.72 7.67 13.46
CA GLY A 272 -17.56 8.73 14.44
C GLY A 272 -17.56 10.12 13.84
N ALA A 273 -17.25 11.11 14.65
CA ALA A 273 -17.19 12.51 14.24
C ALA A 273 -15.81 12.93 13.69
N LEU A 274 -14.77 12.13 13.90
CA LEU A 274 -13.41 12.41 13.43
C LEU A 274 -13.32 12.19 11.91
N GLU A 275 -13.28 13.25 11.11
CA GLU A 275 -13.28 13.20 9.65
C GLU A 275 -12.11 12.40 9.10
N ALA A 276 -10.92 12.57 9.67
CA ALA A 276 -9.70 11.83 9.30
C ALA A 276 -9.85 10.29 9.35
N LEU A 277 -10.78 9.76 10.13
CA LEU A 277 -10.98 8.32 10.31
C LEU A 277 -12.36 7.84 9.86
N SER A 278 -13.33 8.76 9.72
CA SER A 278 -14.74 8.47 9.40
C SER A 278 -15.10 8.76 7.95
N GLU A 279 -14.15 9.28 7.16
CA GLU A 279 -14.28 9.47 5.72
C GLU A 279 -13.33 8.53 4.94
N PRO A 280 -13.58 8.28 3.66
CA PRO A 280 -12.67 7.52 2.81
C PRO A 280 -11.32 8.21 2.66
N ALA A 281 -10.23 7.45 2.66
CA ALA A 281 -8.88 7.93 2.41
C ALA A 281 -8.43 7.68 0.97
N GLY A 282 -7.54 8.54 0.48
CA GLY A 282 -6.92 8.38 -0.84
C GLY A 282 -5.49 8.89 -0.86
N MET A 283 -4.59 8.12 -1.46
CA MET A 283 -3.18 8.46 -1.62
C MET A 283 -2.77 8.43 -3.08
N LEU A 284 -1.94 9.38 -3.49
CA LEU A 284 -1.29 9.40 -4.79
C LEU A 284 0.21 9.20 -4.61
N SER A 285 0.73 8.14 -5.24
CA SER A 285 2.15 7.81 -5.19
C SER A 285 2.80 8.01 -6.55
N MET A 286 4.02 8.53 -6.57
CA MET A 286 4.83 8.70 -7.76
C MET A 286 6.23 8.15 -7.51
N ALA A 287 6.79 7.44 -8.49
CA ALA A 287 8.14 6.91 -8.38
C ALA A 287 8.84 6.79 -9.73
N VAL A 288 10.16 6.81 -9.66
CA VAL A 288 11.04 6.40 -10.76
C VAL A 288 11.51 4.98 -10.49
N ARG A 289 11.37 4.12 -11.48
CA ARG A 289 11.84 2.73 -11.46
C ARG A 289 13.11 2.58 -12.29
N TRP A 290 14.11 1.96 -11.69
CA TRP A 290 15.32 1.52 -12.35
C TRP A 290 15.41 -0.02 -12.40
N ARG A 291 15.71 -0.54 -13.57
CA ARG A 291 15.95 -1.98 -13.80
C ARG A 291 17.42 -2.20 -14.13
N PRO A 292 18.31 -2.43 -13.13
CA PRO A 292 19.72 -2.70 -13.37
C PRO A 292 19.94 -3.97 -14.17
N THR A 293 19.09 -4.98 -13.97
CA THR A 293 19.09 -6.26 -14.68
C THR A 293 17.65 -6.70 -14.98
N SER A 294 17.48 -7.85 -15.66
CA SER A 294 16.17 -8.47 -15.89
C SER A 294 15.50 -8.98 -14.60
N HIS A 295 16.24 -9.15 -13.52
CA HIS A 295 15.76 -9.73 -12.26
C HIS A 295 15.47 -8.68 -11.19
N TRP A 296 15.94 -7.45 -11.34
CA TRP A 296 15.84 -6.42 -10.32
C TRP A 296 15.02 -5.22 -10.75
N MET A 297 14.16 -4.78 -9.87
CA MET A 297 13.46 -3.50 -9.96
C MET A 297 13.74 -2.72 -8.68
N ILE A 298 14.15 -1.46 -8.83
CA ILE A 298 14.40 -0.53 -7.74
C ILE A 298 13.55 0.70 -7.99
N ASP A 299 12.67 1.03 -7.05
CA ASP A 299 11.77 2.18 -7.12
C ASP A 299 12.17 3.18 -6.04
N ALA A 300 12.27 4.45 -6.41
CA ALA A 300 12.43 5.56 -5.49
C ALA A 300 11.35 6.59 -5.76
N GLY A 301 10.64 7.03 -4.74
CA GLY A 301 9.52 7.94 -4.91
C GLY A 301 8.91 8.41 -3.61
N PHE A 302 7.70 8.94 -3.73
CA PHE A 302 6.93 9.46 -2.61
C PHE A 302 5.44 9.20 -2.80
N SER A 303 4.68 9.37 -1.73
CA SER A 303 3.22 9.34 -1.71
C SER A 303 2.73 10.49 -0.85
N GLU A 304 1.64 11.13 -1.28
CA GLU A 304 0.91 12.17 -0.54
C GLU A 304 -0.56 11.78 -0.41
N ASP A 305 -1.23 12.28 0.60
CA ASP A 305 -2.67 12.19 0.71
C ASP A 305 -3.32 13.16 -0.31
N VAL A 306 -4.41 12.72 -0.91
CA VAL A 306 -5.19 13.53 -1.87
C VAL A 306 -6.66 13.60 -1.52
N VAL A 307 -7.09 12.88 -0.51
CA VAL A 307 -8.47 12.83 0.02
C VAL A 307 -8.41 12.73 1.53
N VAL A 308 -8.73 13.81 2.21
CA VAL A 308 -8.81 13.94 3.68
C VAL A 308 -7.52 13.55 4.42
N GLU A 309 -7.24 14.17 5.53
CA GLU A 309 -6.07 13.98 6.42
C GLU A 309 -6.01 12.58 7.09
N SER A 310 -6.48 11.53 6.41
CA SER A 310 -6.52 10.14 6.89
C SER A 310 -5.33 9.28 6.41
N ALA A 311 -4.42 9.89 5.67
CA ALA A 311 -3.15 9.31 5.24
C ALA A 311 -1.98 10.17 5.73
N PRO A 312 -0.72 9.69 5.68
CA PRO A 312 0.43 10.52 6.00
C PRO A 312 0.54 11.74 5.09
N ASP A 313 0.95 12.89 5.63
CA ASP A 313 1.20 14.11 4.84
C ASP A 313 2.16 13.83 3.69
N ILE A 314 3.23 13.12 3.97
CA ILE A 314 4.16 12.62 2.96
C ILE A 314 4.78 11.29 3.40
N THR A 315 4.95 10.40 2.44
CA THR A 315 5.70 9.16 2.61
C THR A 315 6.78 9.07 1.55
N PHE A 316 8.04 9.04 1.93
CA PHE A 316 9.13 8.67 1.03
C PHE A 316 9.27 7.16 0.98
N LEU A 317 9.56 6.61 -0.21
CA LEU A 317 9.68 5.17 -0.41
C LEU A 317 10.90 4.79 -1.24
N LEU A 318 11.51 3.68 -0.85
CA LEU A 318 12.54 2.97 -1.61
C LEU A 318 12.19 1.49 -1.63
N ASN A 319 11.85 0.96 -2.80
CA ASN A 319 11.53 -0.45 -2.98
C ASN A 319 12.63 -1.15 -3.77
N ALA A 320 12.99 -2.36 -3.36
CA ALA A 320 13.85 -3.25 -4.12
C ALA A 320 13.13 -4.60 -4.28
N ARG A 321 12.99 -5.07 -5.51
CA ARG A 321 12.31 -6.34 -5.83
C ARG A 321 13.20 -7.22 -6.68
N TYR A 322 13.25 -8.49 -6.31
CA TYR A 322 13.90 -9.55 -7.07
C TYR A 322 12.86 -10.52 -7.65
N VAL A 323 12.95 -10.75 -8.95
CA VAL A 323 12.14 -11.74 -9.69
C VAL A 323 13.10 -12.69 -10.40
N PRO A 324 13.02 -14.02 -10.15
CA PRO A 324 13.96 -15.00 -10.73
C PRO A 324 13.81 -15.20 -12.23
#